data_d6000163ffff201bf3fcf0abd8806fd5
#
_entry.id   d6000163ffff201bf3fcf0abd8806fd5
#
_cell.length_a   1.000
_cell.length_b   1.000
_cell.length_c   1.000
_cell.angle_alpha   90.00
_cell.angle_beta   90.00
_cell.angle_gamma   90.00
#
_symmetry.space_group_name_H-M   'P 1'
#
loop_
_entity.id
_entity.type
_entity.pdbx_description
1 polymer ?
#
loop_
_entity_poly.entity_id
_entity_poly.type
_entity_poly.pdbx_seq_one_letter_code
_entity_poly.pdbx_strand_id
1 'polypeptide(L)'
;MLKKPKKNGYFRLINKQTGRVKILKHYNNGLIHGKIIYYWDNGQIHLTGQYDHMHRIGNWKTYHLNGNLLLEENYNHQGKKEPNKVVLFPI
;
A
#
# COMPACT_ATOMS: atom_id res chain seq x y z
N MET A 1 -15.37 30.46 -9.61
CA MET A 1 -14.23 29.87 -8.88
C MET A 1 -13.82 28.56 -9.53
N LEU A 2 -12.55 28.43 -9.81
CA LEU A 2 -12.02 27.21 -10.43
C LEU A 2 -11.76 26.14 -9.36
N LYS A 3 -12.27 24.95 -9.59
CA LYS A 3 -11.96 23.80 -8.73
C LYS A 3 -10.66 23.18 -9.19
N LYS A 4 -9.82 22.77 -8.22
CA LYS A 4 -8.64 22.00 -8.54
C LYS A 4 -9.08 20.62 -9.05
N PRO A 5 -8.44 20.11 -10.12
CA PRO A 5 -8.74 18.75 -10.56
C PRO A 5 -8.38 17.75 -9.46
N LYS A 6 -9.18 16.70 -9.36
CA LYS A 6 -8.93 15.62 -8.43
C LYS A 6 -7.81 14.73 -8.98
N LYS A 7 -7.01 14.16 -8.07
CA LYS A 7 -5.94 13.26 -8.45
C LYS A 7 -6.48 11.99 -9.07
N ASN A 8 -5.86 11.56 -10.16
CA ASN A 8 -6.12 10.28 -10.81
C ASN A 8 -4.81 9.66 -11.23
N GLY A 9 -4.70 8.33 -11.13
CA GLY A 9 -3.53 7.59 -11.55
C GLY A 9 -2.51 7.39 -10.43
N TYR A 10 -1.30 7.02 -10.83
CA TYR A 10 -0.23 6.71 -9.90
C TYR A 10 0.54 7.95 -9.48
N PHE A 11 0.89 8.01 -8.21
CA PHE A 11 1.73 9.06 -7.62
C PHE A 11 2.83 8.42 -6.80
N ARG A 12 4.03 9.00 -6.90
CA ARG A 12 5.20 8.53 -6.17
C ARG A 12 5.63 9.56 -5.16
N LEU A 13 5.93 9.09 -3.96
CA LEU A 13 6.63 9.90 -2.97
C LEU A 13 8.09 9.42 -2.95
N ILE A 14 9.01 10.35 -3.11
CA ILE A 14 10.43 10.04 -3.20
C ILE A 14 11.12 10.32 -1.88
N ASN A 15 11.96 9.39 -1.43
CA ASN A 15 12.88 9.63 -0.31
C ASN A 15 13.99 10.55 -0.82
N LYS A 16 14.06 11.76 -0.28
CA LYS A 16 15.01 12.77 -0.75
C LYS A 16 16.46 12.42 -0.45
N GLN A 17 16.71 11.61 0.56
CA GLN A 17 18.07 11.22 0.95
C GLN A 17 18.62 10.13 0.03
N THR A 18 17.77 9.18 -0.40
CA THR A 18 18.21 8.04 -1.21
C THR A 18 17.88 8.22 -2.70
N GLY A 19 16.96 9.10 -3.04
CA GLY A 19 16.42 9.23 -4.40
C GLY A 19 15.46 8.11 -4.79
N ARG A 20 15.18 7.18 -3.90
CA ARG A 20 14.33 6.03 -4.18
C ARG A 20 12.87 6.33 -3.88
N VAL A 21 11.98 5.59 -4.54
CA VAL A 21 10.55 5.66 -4.25
C VAL A 21 10.30 5.16 -2.83
N LYS A 22 9.58 5.95 -2.06
CA LYS A 22 9.18 5.62 -0.69
C LYS A 22 7.79 5.00 -0.67
N ILE A 23 6.88 5.60 -1.43
CA ILE A 23 5.48 5.14 -1.53
C ILE A 23 5.03 5.29 -2.97
N LEU A 24 4.34 4.27 -3.48
CA LEU A 24 3.63 4.32 -4.74
C LEU A 24 2.15 4.13 -4.44
N LYS A 25 1.33 5.12 -4.82
CA LYS A 25 -0.12 5.11 -4.57
C LYS A 25 -0.87 5.32 -5.86
N HIS A 26 -2.09 4.82 -5.89
CA HIS A 26 -3.02 5.07 -6.98
C HIS A 26 -4.25 5.81 -6.45
N TYR A 27 -4.71 6.78 -7.21
CA TYR A 27 -5.88 7.59 -6.88
C TYR A 27 -6.95 7.47 -7.95
N ASN A 28 -8.21 7.52 -7.52
CA ASN A 28 -9.37 7.63 -8.38
C ASN A 28 -10.24 8.75 -7.84
N ASN A 29 -10.41 9.82 -8.62
CA ASN A 29 -11.20 11.01 -8.24
C ASN A 29 -10.81 11.55 -6.86
N GLY A 30 -9.52 11.63 -6.60
CA GLY A 30 -8.97 12.18 -5.36
C GLY A 30 -8.94 11.22 -4.18
N LEU A 31 -9.48 10.03 -4.32
CA LEU A 31 -9.47 9.03 -3.27
C LEU A 31 -8.43 7.94 -3.57
N ILE A 32 -7.75 7.47 -2.53
CA ILE A 32 -6.85 6.32 -2.68
C ILE A 32 -7.69 5.12 -3.12
N HIS A 33 -7.29 4.51 -4.24
CA HIS A 33 -8.00 3.40 -4.85
C HIS A 33 -7.04 2.60 -5.69
N GLY A 34 -7.06 1.27 -5.56
CA GLY A 34 -6.14 0.40 -6.26
C GLY A 34 -4.89 0.11 -5.45
N LYS A 35 -3.82 -0.23 -6.14
CA LYS A 35 -2.61 -0.74 -5.51
C LYS A 35 -1.86 0.33 -4.73
N ILE A 36 -1.29 -0.06 -3.59
CA ILE A 36 -0.35 0.76 -2.82
C ILE A 36 0.87 -0.08 -2.48
N ILE A 37 2.05 0.54 -2.56
CA ILE A 37 3.31 -0.11 -2.20
C ILE A 37 4.13 0.87 -1.37
N TYR A 38 4.57 0.40 -0.20
CA TYR A 38 5.57 1.09 0.62
C TYR A 38 6.90 0.38 0.44
N TYR A 39 7.97 1.14 0.40
CA TYR A 39 9.33 0.61 0.24
C TYR A 39 10.17 0.94 1.46
N TRP A 40 11.04 0.00 1.84
CA TRP A 40 12.13 0.28 2.77
C TRP A 40 13.16 1.20 2.11
N ASP A 41 14.00 1.83 2.92
CA ASP A 41 15.04 2.73 2.38
C ASP A 41 16.05 2.00 1.50
N ASN A 42 16.22 0.70 1.66
CA ASN A 42 17.10 -0.11 0.81
C ASN A 42 16.48 -0.50 -0.54
N GLY A 43 15.25 -0.06 -0.81
CA GLY A 43 14.54 -0.37 -2.05
C GLY A 43 13.70 -1.63 -2.01
N GLN A 44 13.78 -2.42 -0.94
CA GLN A 44 12.94 -3.60 -0.78
C GLN A 44 11.50 -3.19 -0.45
N ILE A 45 10.55 -4.01 -0.89
CA ILE A 45 9.16 -3.78 -0.56
C ILE A 45 8.94 -3.98 0.93
N HIS A 46 8.25 -3.02 1.56
CA HIS A 46 7.87 -3.06 2.96
C HIS A 46 6.44 -3.55 3.12
N LEU A 47 5.52 -3.02 2.33
CA LEU A 47 4.10 -3.30 2.46
C LEU A 47 3.44 -3.20 1.09
N THR A 48 2.59 -4.15 0.77
CA THR A 48 1.74 -4.07 -0.43
C THR A 48 0.31 -4.31 -0.05
N GLY A 49 -0.60 -3.66 -0.77
CA GLY A 49 -2.02 -3.85 -0.54
C GLY A 49 -2.85 -3.21 -1.63
N GLN A 50 -4.12 -3.12 -1.36
CA GLN A 50 -5.08 -2.58 -2.30
C GLN A 50 -6.18 -1.84 -1.54
N TYR A 51 -6.58 -0.71 -2.09
CA TYR A 51 -7.69 0.10 -1.57
C TYR A 51 -8.85 0.10 -2.54
N ASP A 52 -10.06 0.13 -1.99
CA ASP A 52 -11.27 0.45 -2.72
C ASP A 52 -11.83 1.72 -2.09
N HIS A 53 -11.63 2.87 -2.75
CA HIS A 53 -12.11 4.18 -2.29
C HIS A 53 -11.86 4.40 -0.80
N MET A 54 -10.57 4.29 -0.41
CA MET A 54 -10.05 4.52 0.94
C MET A 54 -10.25 3.38 1.94
N HIS A 55 -10.89 2.28 1.54
CA HIS A 55 -11.00 1.09 2.37
C HIS A 55 -9.95 0.07 1.94
N ARG A 56 -9.28 -0.54 2.90
CA ARG A 56 -8.42 -1.69 2.58
C ARG A 56 -9.27 -2.85 2.12
N ILE A 57 -8.86 -3.49 1.04
CA ILE A 57 -9.49 -4.73 0.55
C ILE A 57 -8.41 -5.72 0.13
N GLY A 58 -8.80 -6.98 0.04
CA GLY A 58 -7.95 -8.03 -0.49
C GLY A 58 -6.77 -8.36 0.42
N ASN A 59 -5.71 -8.81 -0.19
CA ASN A 59 -4.53 -9.34 0.49
C ASN A 59 -3.52 -8.24 0.77
N TRP A 60 -3.12 -8.10 2.03
CA TRP A 60 -2.11 -7.13 2.47
C TRP A 60 -0.91 -7.90 2.99
N LYS A 61 0.27 -7.58 2.47
CA LYS A 61 1.52 -8.26 2.81
C LYS A 61 2.52 -7.28 3.38
N THR A 62 3.10 -7.63 4.51
CA THR A 62 4.19 -6.88 5.13
C THR A 62 5.46 -7.71 5.03
N TYR A 63 6.54 -7.07 4.60
CA TYR A 63 7.83 -7.73 4.39
C TYR A 63 8.87 -7.18 5.35
N HIS A 64 9.74 -8.06 5.79
CA HIS A 64 10.93 -7.70 6.55
C HIS A 64 11.92 -6.95 5.66
N LEU A 65 12.85 -6.23 6.29
CA LEU A 65 13.87 -5.45 5.59
C LEU A 65 14.71 -6.31 4.63
N ASN A 66 14.86 -7.59 4.92
CA ASN A 66 15.62 -8.53 4.09
C ASN A 66 14.80 -9.12 2.92
N GLY A 67 13.55 -8.73 2.78
CA GLY A 67 12.68 -9.21 1.71
C GLY A 67 11.80 -10.40 2.07
N ASN A 68 11.97 -10.99 3.25
CA ASN A 68 11.15 -12.12 3.67
C ASN A 68 9.75 -11.64 4.07
N LEU A 69 8.73 -12.42 3.71
CA LEU A 69 7.36 -12.14 4.08
C LEU A 69 7.22 -12.30 5.60
N LEU A 70 6.69 -11.27 6.26
CA LEU A 70 6.54 -11.24 7.71
C LEU A 70 5.10 -11.49 8.14
N LEU A 71 4.15 -10.84 7.45
CA LEU A 71 2.74 -10.83 7.85
C LEU A 71 1.87 -10.78 6.61
N GLU A 72 0.80 -11.55 6.64
CA GLU A 72 -0.19 -11.52 5.58
C GLU A 72 -1.58 -11.41 6.19
N GLU A 73 -2.38 -10.46 5.69
CA GLU A 73 -3.72 -10.19 6.19
C GLU A 73 -4.67 -10.06 5.02
N ASN A 74 -5.94 -10.42 5.24
CA ASN A 74 -6.97 -10.28 4.23
C ASN A 74 -8.10 -9.40 4.75
N TYR A 75 -8.63 -8.57 3.86
CA TYR A 75 -9.75 -7.67 4.12
C TYR A 75 -10.87 -7.98 3.14
N ASN A 76 -12.11 -7.96 3.62
CA ASN A 76 -13.26 -8.17 2.76
C ASN A 76 -13.59 -6.88 1.98
N HIS A 77 -14.59 -6.95 1.09
CA HIS A 77 -14.98 -5.81 0.25
C HIS A 77 -15.48 -4.60 1.04
N GLN A 78 -15.82 -4.79 2.31
CA GLN A 78 -16.29 -3.71 3.18
C GLN A 78 -15.14 -3.11 3.99
N GLY A 79 -13.91 -3.55 3.76
CA GLY A 79 -12.73 -3.04 4.45
C GLY A 79 -12.51 -3.64 5.83
N LYS A 80 -13.20 -4.72 6.14
CA LYS A 80 -13.02 -5.40 7.43
C LYS A 80 -12.01 -6.52 7.31
N LYS A 81 -11.09 -6.57 8.27
CA LYS A 81 -10.09 -7.61 8.36
C LYS A 81 -10.75 -8.94 8.68
N GLU A 82 -10.36 -9.97 7.95
CA GLU A 82 -10.87 -11.31 8.19
C GLU A 82 -10.06 -11.98 9.30
N PRO A 83 -10.69 -12.38 10.42
CA PRO A 83 -9.96 -12.75 11.64
C PRO A 83 -9.12 -14.01 11.49
N ASN A 84 -9.48 -14.92 10.60
CA ASN A 84 -8.77 -16.20 10.45
C ASN A 84 -7.79 -16.19 9.27
N LYS A 85 -7.46 -15.00 8.75
CA LYS A 85 -6.62 -14.88 7.57
C LYS A 85 -5.31 -14.18 7.82
N VAL A 86 -4.95 -13.98 9.09
CA VAL A 86 -3.66 -13.38 9.45
C VAL A 86 -2.63 -14.49 9.58
N VAL A 87 -1.54 -14.37 8.83
CA VAL A 87 -0.44 -15.35 8.85
C VAL A 87 0.84 -14.62 9.20
N LEU A 88 1.54 -15.12 10.23
CA LEU A 88 2.83 -14.58 10.66
C LEU A 88 3.93 -15.54 10.22
N PHE A 89 4.95 -14.98 9.60
CA PHE A 89 6.10 -15.75 9.13
C PHE A 89 7.32 -15.44 10.01
N PRO A 90 8.17 -16.43 10.31
CA PRO A 90 9.41 -16.17 11.04
C PRO A 90 10.33 -15.28 10.23
N ILE A 91 11.07 -14.47 10.96
CA ILE A 91 12.03 -13.53 10.36
C ILE A 91 13.29 -14.28 9.89
#